data_a23ad667fdfdfd0873aea013900c0f36
#
_entry.id   a23ad667fdfdfd0873aea013900c0f36
#
_cell.length_a   1.000
_cell.length_b   1.000
_cell.length_c   1.000
_cell.angle_alpha   90.00
_cell.angle_beta   90.00
_cell.angle_gamma   90.00
#
_symmetry.space_group_name_H-M   'P 1'
#
loop_
_entity.id
_entity.type
_entity.pdbx_description
1 polymer ?
#
loop_
_entity_poly.entity_id
_entity_poly.type
_entity_poly.pdbx_seq_one_letter_code
_entity_poly.pdbx_strand_id
1 'polypeptide(L)'
;ITLNQWFDKSLLNENSTNQIYFPSINIENYNKFNETYFINFDEYPSKISIISYDILGLIYFLNKKNKINKNSFKEKKIFKGQVGNFEIKNNYINYELQFYQVNDKKFKIIN
;
A
#
# COMPACT_ATOMS: atom_id res chain seq x y z
N ILE A 1 -7.18 16.95 -7.11
CA ILE A 1 -7.04 15.50 -6.79
C ILE A 1 -6.33 14.85 -7.95
N THR A 2 -5.31 14.07 -7.67
CA THR A 2 -4.55 13.32 -8.65
C THR A 2 -4.73 11.81 -8.44
N LEU A 3 -4.17 11.01 -9.34
CA LEU A 3 -4.06 9.56 -9.16
C LEU A 3 -3.11 9.25 -8.00
N ASN A 4 -3.18 8.01 -7.49
CA ASN A 4 -2.26 7.52 -6.45
C ASN A 4 -0.80 7.66 -6.90
N GLN A 5 -0.04 8.49 -6.20
CA GLN A 5 1.35 8.81 -6.52
C GLN A 5 2.38 7.95 -5.77
N TRP A 6 1.94 7.10 -4.84
CA TRP A 6 2.82 6.23 -4.06
C TRP A 6 4.01 6.97 -3.41
N PHE A 7 3.78 8.21 -2.95
CA PHE A 7 4.81 9.03 -2.30
C PHE A 7 6.04 9.31 -3.18
N ASP A 8 5.81 9.65 -4.43
CA ASP A 8 6.90 10.06 -5.33
C ASP A 8 7.57 11.33 -4.80
N LYS A 9 8.84 11.21 -4.41
CA LYS A 9 9.61 12.32 -3.84
C LYS A 9 9.83 13.46 -4.83
N SER A 10 9.72 13.23 -6.13
CA SER A 10 9.81 14.31 -7.13
C SER A 10 8.76 15.38 -6.91
N LEU A 11 7.58 15.00 -6.43
CA LEU A 11 6.50 15.94 -6.09
C LEU A 11 6.89 16.96 -5.01
N LEU A 12 7.84 16.62 -4.14
CA LEU A 12 8.28 17.49 -3.05
C LEU A 12 9.21 18.59 -3.53
N ASN A 13 9.80 18.44 -4.71
CA ASN A 13 10.78 19.37 -5.27
C ASN A 13 10.15 20.44 -6.18
N GLU A 14 8.89 20.27 -6.55
CA GLU A 14 8.19 21.18 -7.43
C GLU A 14 7.46 22.27 -6.61
N ASN A 15 7.70 23.54 -6.93
CA ASN A 15 7.06 24.66 -6.23
C ASN A 15 5.54 24.76 -6.48
N SER A 16 5.05 24.15 -7.57
CA SER A 16 3.63 24.15 -7.97
C SER A 16 2.78 23.10 -7.24
N THR A 17 3.40 22.24 -6.42
CA THR A 17 2.72 21.07 -5.85
C THR A 17 2.07 21.30 -4.48
N ASN A 18 2.15 22.48 -3.90
CA ASN A 18 1.66 22.79 -2.54
C ASN A 18 0.15 22.56 -2.32
N GLN A 19 -0.61 22.17 -3.34
CA GLN A 19 -2.04 21.86 -3.22
C GLN A 19 -2.43 20.57 -3.96
N ILE A 20 -1.48 19.67 -4.15
CA ILE A 20 -1.79 18.36 -4.73
C ILE A 20 -2.37 17.45 -3.65
N TYR A 21 -3.52 16.88 -3.96
CA TYR A 21 -4.22 15.90 -3.12
C TYR A 21 -4.27 14.58 -3.84
N PHE A 22 -3.93 13.50 -3.15
CA PHE A 22 -3.96 12.16 -3.74
C PHE A 22 -4.27 11.07 -2.69
N PRO A 23 -4.97 9.99 -3.10
CA PRO A 23 -5.11 8.80 -2.26
C PRO A 23 -3.84 7.96 -2.31
N SER A 24 -3.46 7.38 -1.19
CA SER A 24 -2.37 6.39 -1.12
C SER A 24 -2.51 5.49 0.10
N ILE A 25 -1.66 4.46 0.15
CA ILE A 25 -1.52 3.56 1.29
C ILE A 25 -0.96 4.30 2.52
N ASN A 26 -0.94 3.63 3.68
CA ASN A 26 -0.38 4.23 4.89
C ASN A 26 1.13 4.51 4.75
N ILE A 27 1.54 5.77 4.89
CA ILE A 27 2.92 6.22 4.67
C ILE A 27 3.91 5.64 5.69
N GLU A 28 3.50 5.46 6.94
CA GLU A 28 4.38 4.92 7.98
C GLU A 28 4.69 3.44 7.70
N ASN A 29 3.67 2.68 7.34
CA ASN A 29 3.83 1.28 6.95
C ASN A 29 4.66 1.15 5.67
N TYR A 30 4.44 2.03 4.70
CA TYR A 30 5.24 2.09 3.47
C TYR A 30 6.73 2.33 3.76
N ASN A 31 7.05 3.31 4.59
CA ASN A 31 8.43 3.63 4.95
C ASN A 31 9.08 2.47 5.71
N LYS A 32 8.37 1.88 6.67
CA LYS A 32 8.86 0.73 7.43
C LYS A 32 9.14 -0.47 6.53
N PHE A 33 8.27 -0.74 5.56
CA PHE A 33 8.48 -1.81 4.59
C PHE A 33 9.74 -1.55 3.75
N ASN A 34 9.89 -0.32 3.22
CA ASN A 34 11.05 0.09 2.44
C ASN A 34 12.37 -0.06 3.20
N GLU A 35 12.41 0.39 4.45
CA GLU A 35 13.59 0.27 5.31
C GLU A 35 13.94 -1.19 5.58
N THR A 36 12.94 -2.01 5.91
CA THR A 36 13.15 -3.45 6.16
C THR A 36 13.64 -4.16 4.90
N TYR A 37 13.07 -3.82 3.75
CA TYR A 37 13.47 -4.39 2.47
C TYR A 37 14.92 -4.01 2.13
N PHE A 38 15.27 -2.73 2.28
CA PHE A 38 16.63 -2.22 2.02
C PHE A 38 17.68 -2.91 2.92
N ILE A 39 17.39 -3.11 4.21
CA ILE A 39 18.29 -3.81 5.13
C ILE A 39 18.57 -5.25 4.68
N ASN A 40 17.56 -5.93 4.09
CA ASN A 40 17.70 -7.33 3.69
C ASN A 40 18.28 -7.53 2.29
N PHE A 41 18.08 -6.59 1.37
CA PHE A 41 18.38 -6.77 -0.05
C PHE A 41 19.30 -5.70 -0.64
N ASP A 42 19.70 -4.69 0.15
CA ASP A 42 20.53 -3.55 -0.26
C ASP A 42 19.94 -2.77 -1.47
N GLU A 43 18.62 -2.84 -1.63
CA GLU A 43 17.87 -2.13 -2.66
C GLU A 43 16.46 -1.73 -2.17
N TYR A 44 15.84 -0.75 -2.80
CA TYR A 44 14.46 -0.38 -2.50
C TYR A 44 13.46 -1.22 -3.29
N PRO A 45 12.32 -1.61 -2.68
CA PRO A 45 11.32 -2.42 -3.36
C PRO A 45 10.61 -1.62 -4.45
N SER A 46 10.27 -2.28 -5.55
CA SER A 46 9.33 -1.74 -6.52
C SER A 46 7.92 -1.67 -5.94
N LYS A 47 7.03 -0.84 -6.52
CA LYS A 47 5.61 -0.80 -6.12
C LYS A 47 4.92 -2.16 -6.22
N ILE A 48 5.27 -2.95 -7.25
CA ILE A 48 4.74 -4.31 -7.43
C ILE A 48 5.24 -5.24 -6.33
N SER A 49 6.48 -5.12 -5.88
CA SER A 49 7.04 -5.96 -4.81
C SER A 49 6.24 -5.83 -3.52
N ILE A 50 5.80 -4.62 -3.18
CA ILE A 50 4.99 -4.34 -1.99
C ILE A 50 3.64 -5.07 -2.06
N ILE A 51 2.94 -4.94 -3.18
CA ILE A 51 1.64 -5.60 -3.40
C ILE A 51 1.80 -7.12 -3.41
N SER A 52 2.83 -7.62 -4.10
CA SER A 52 3.11 -9.06 -4.19
C SER A 52 3.41 -9.66 -2.82
N TYR A 53 4.09 -8.93 -1.95
CA TYR A 53 4.39 -9.39 -0.59
C TYR A 53 3.11 -9.65 0.21
N ASP A 54 2.16 -8.73 0.17
CA ASP A 54 0.88 -8.88 0.86
C ASP A 54 0.05 -10.04 0.30
N ILE A 55 0.04 -10.21 -1.03
CA ILE A 55 -0.69 -11.30 -1.69
C ILE A 55 -0.08 -12.66 -1.35
N LEU A 56 1.25 -12.78 -1.40
CA LEU A 56 1.93 -14.03 -1.02
C LEU A 56 1.71 -14.37 0.46
N GLY A 57 1.75 -13.37 1.32
CA GLY A 57 1.42 -13.53 2.74
C GLY A 57 0.00 -14.06 2.95
N LEU A 58 -0.97 -13.52 2.21
CA LEU A 58 -2.34 -14.00 2.23
C LEU A 58 -2.47 -15.46 1.75
N ILE A 59 -1.85 -15.80 0.62
CA ILE A 59 -1.86 -17.16 0.09
C ILE A 59 -1.26 -18.14 1.11
N TYR A 60 -0.12 -17.79 1.70
CA TYR A 60 0.51 -18.59 2.74
C TYR A 60 -0.42 -18.79 3.95
N PHE A 61 -1.05 -17.73 4.42
CA PHE A 61 -1.97 -17.78 5.55
C PHE A 61 -3.19 -18.68 5.27
N LEU A 62 -3.80 -18.56 4.10
CA LEU A 62 -4.94 -19.37 3.70
C LEU A 62 -4.54 -20.84 3.53
N ASN A 63 -3.36 -21.11 2.96
CA ASN A 63 -2.84 -22.46 2.79
C ASN A 63 -2.60 -23.14 4.14
N LYS A 64 -1.95 -22.47 5.08
CA LYS A 64 -1.69 -22.98 6.44
C LYS A 64 -2.98 -23.37 7.17
N LYS A 65 -4.10 -22.73 6.85
CA LYS A 65 -5.42 -23.03 7.42
C LYS A 65 -6.24 -24.04 6.60
N ASN A 66 -5.65 -24.65 5.56
CA ASN A 66 -6.37 -25.52 4.60
C ASN A 66 -7.65 -24.88 4.06
N LYS A 67 -7.65 -23.56 3.86
CA LYS A 67 -8.82 -22.77 3.45
C LYS A 67 -8.74 -22.22 2.03
N ILE A 68 -7.77 -22.67 1.22
CA ILE A 68 -7.70 -22.23 -0.18
C ILE A 68 -8.74 -23.01 -0.99
N ASN A 69 -9.84 -22.37 -1.26
CA ASN A 69 -10.84 -22.83 -2.20
C ASN A 69 -11.46 -21.64 -2.93
N LYS A 70 -12.25 -21.89 -3.97
CA LYS A 70 -12.91 -20.81 -4.75
C LYS A 70 -13.77 -19.85 -3.91
N ASN A 71 -14.25 -20.29 -2.76
CA ASN A 71 -15.07 -19.48 -1.87
C ASN A 71 -14.23 -18.62 -0.91
N SER A 72 -12.95 -18.95 -0.70
CA SER A 72 -12.05 -18.17 0.17
C SER A 72 -11.88 -16.72 -0.29
N PHE A 73 -12.08 -16.46 -1.58
CA PHE A 73 -11.96 -15.15 -2.21
C PHE A 73 -13.32 -14.47 -2.48
N LYS A 74 -14.44 -15.17 -2.18
CA LYS A 74 -15.79 -14.62 -2.37
C LYS A 74 -16.36 -13.96 -1.12
N GLU A 75 -15.93 -14.42 0.05
CA GLU A 75 -16.36 -13.84 1.32
C GLU A 75 -15.65 -12.53 1.54
N LYS A 76 -16.43 -11.49 1.88
CA LYS A 76 -15.85 -10.20 2.27
C LYS A 76 -15.05 -10.37 3.56
N LYS A 77 -13.73 -10.40 3.44
CA LYS A 77 -12.79 -10.47 4.57
C LYS A 77 -11.78 -9.36 4.44
N ILE A 78 -11.53 -8.67 5.55
CA ILE A 78 -10.46 -7.68 5.65
C ILE A 78 -9.20 -8.42 6.12
N PHE A 79 -8.13 -8.24 5.38
CA PHE A 79 -6.82 -8.77 5.69
C PHE A 79 -5.89 -7.63 6.09
N LYS A 80 -5.04 -7.87 7.08
CA LYS A 80 -4.01 -6.93 7.49
C LYS A 80 -2.74 -7.21 6.70
N GLY A 81 -2.43 -6.34 5.74
CA GLY A 81 -1.19 -6.38 4.97
C GLY A 81 -0.07 -5.57 5.61
N GLN A 82 1.11 -5.59 4.98
CA GLN A 82 2.27 -4.81 5.42
C GLN A 82 2.05 -3.31 5.27
N VAL A 83 1.41 -2.89 4.19
CA VAL A 83 1.22 -1.48 3.87
C VAL A 83 -0.19 -0.95 4.17
N GLY A 84 -1.07 -1.77 4.70
CA GLY A 84 -2.42 -1.40 5.08
C GLY A 84 -3.38 -2.58 5.05
N ASN A 85 -4.61 -2.31 5.45
CA ASN A 85 -5.68 -3.28 5.32
C ASN A 85 -6.12 -3.39 3.87
N PHE A 86 -6.50 -4.59 3.46
CA PHE A 86 -7.10 -4.82 2.15
C PHE A 86 -8.23 -5.84 2.22
N GLU A 87 -9.14 -5.77 1.29
CA GLU A 87 -10.22 -6.75 1.11
C GLU A 87 -10.19 -7.34 -0.30
N ILE A 88 -10.67 -8.56 -0.44
CA ILE A 88 -10.95 -9.16 -1.73
C ILE A 88 -12.46 -9.09 -1.96
N LYS A 89 -12.86 -8.45 -3.04
CA LYS A 89 -14.25 -8.29 -3.43
C LYS A 89 -14.38 -8.36 -4.95
N ASN A 90 -15.29 -9.21 -5.44
CA ASN A 90 -15.54 -9.38 -6.88
C ASN A 90 -14.26 -9.63 -7.71
N ASN A 91 -13.33 -10.43 -7.21
CA ASN A 91 -12.01 -10.73 -7.80
C ASN A 91 -11.05 -9.54 -7.89
N TYR A 92 -11.33 -8.44 -7.18
CA TYR A 92 -10.44 -7.29 -7.05
C TYR A 92 -9.89 -7.22 -5.63
N ILE A 93 -8.67 -6.71 -5.52
CA ILE A 93 -8.04 -6.37 -4.24
C ILE A 93 -8.22 -4.87 -4.02
N ASN A 94 -8.93 -4.52 -2.95
CA ASN A 94 -9.17 -3.14 -2.57
C ASN A 94 -8.38 -2.83 -1.30
N TYR A 95 -7.40 -1.95 -1.40
CA TYR A 95 -6.69 -1.42 -0.24
C TYR A 95 -7.47 -0.28 0.41
N GLU A 96 -7.41 -0.21 1.74
CA GLU A 96 -7.82 0.96 2.48
C GLU A 96 -6.81 2.10 2.21
N LEU A 97 -7.29 3.19 1.61
CA LEU A 97 -6.47 4.32 1.24
C LEU A 97 -6.72 5.49 2.19
N GLN A 98 -5.66 6.25 2.45
CA GLN A 98 -5.70 7.53 3.14
C GLN A 98 -5.52 8.65 2.12
N PHE A 99 -6.04 9.84 2.44
CA PHE A 99 -5.82 11.02 1.61
C PHE A 99 -4.62 11.81 2.12
N TYR A 100 -3.79 12.25 1.19
CA TYR A 100 -2.60 13.03 1.45
C TYR A 100 -2.63 14.34 0.69
N GLN A 101 -1.97 15.32 1.27
CA GLN A 101 -1.65 16.59 0.65
C GLN A 101 -0.13 16.77 0.62
N VAL A 102 0.39 17.30 -0.48
CA VAL A 102 1.74 17.87 -0.50
C VAL A 102 1.66 19.28 0.08
N ASN A 103 2.35 19.51 1.18
CA ASN A 103 2.43 20.80 1.82
C ASN A 103 3.80 20.99 2.48
N ASP A 104 4.45 22.14 2.24
CA ASP A 104 5.78 22.45 2.77
C ASP A 104 6.81 21.35 2.49
N LYS A 105 6.84 20.84 1.26
CA LYS A 105 7.73 19.73 0.85
C LYS A 105 7.59 18.46 1.69
N LYS A 106 6.39 18.18 2.19
CA LYS A 106 6.07 16.99 2.96
C LYS A 106 4.71 16.41 2.54
N PHE A 107 4.57 15.12 2.70
CA PHE A 107 3.27 14.44 2.59
C PHE A 107 2.56 14.53 3.94
N LYS A 108 1.42 15.18 3.98
CA LYS A 108 0.58 15.31 5.19
C LYS A 108 -0.73 14.54 4.98
N ILE A 109 -1.14 13.77 5.98
CA ILE A 109 -2.47 13.13 5.99
C ILE A 109 -3.53 14.20 6.16
N ILE A 110 -4.62 14.06 5.40
CA ILE A 110 -5.82 14.89 5.52
C ILE A 110 -6.88 14.04 6.22
N ASN A 111 -7.34 14.52 7.35
CA ASN A 111 -8.46 13.92 8.08
C ASN A 111 -9.78 14.48 7.58
#